data_1936783d1f8a1ff7f6e4ed34dc4dfde5
#
_entry.id   1936783d1f8a1ff7f6e4ed34dc4dfde5
#
_cell.length_a   1.000
_cell.length_b   1.000
_cell.length_c   1.000
_cell.angle_alpha   90.00
_cell.angle_beta   90.00
_cell.angle_gamma   90.00
#
_symmetry.space_group_name_H-M   'P 1'
#
loop_
_entity.id
_entity.type
_entity.pdbx_description
1 polymer ?
#
loop_
_entity_poly.entity_id
_entity_poly.type
_entity_poly.pdbx_seq_one_letter_code
_entity_poly.pdbx_strand_id
1 'polypeptide(L)'
;MSHMEKIKKYYEENNVEGYPDYYILGWESEAAQELRFKQLVGDIDLNGKTILDVGCGTGNLLEYISRQFKTFNYTGSDVLPHMIQRAGEKKLDGKFICMDLFKSNPYGNKTFDVVFSSGIFNLNLENNQEFLMDAVDIFQNLAREAVSFNLLWDKSKDKDPKYFYFSPEEVQENLSSKYRDTWRVSIIKGYLHNDFTVHLS
;
A
#
# COMPACT_ATOMS: atom_id res chain seq x y z
N MET A 1 -18.97 -14.65 1.64
CA MET A 1 -17.67 -14.69 0.90
C MET A 1 -16.62 -14.16 1.84
N SER A 2 -15.50 -14.87 2.03
CA SER A 2 -14.42 -14.37 2.88
C SER A 2 -13.74 -13.14 2.24
N HIS A 3 -13.01 -12.32 3.04
CA HIS A 3 -12.27 -11.17 2.50
C HIS A 3 -11.28 -11.60 1.41
N MET A 4 -10.58 -12.70 1.63
CA MET A 4 -9.63 -13.25 0.66
C MET A 4 -10.31 -13.69 -0.65
N GLU A 5 -11.52 -14.26 -0.59
CA GLU A 5 -12.29 -14.59 -1.79
C GLU A 5 -12.75 -13.34 -2.56
N LYS A 6 -13.16 -12.26 -1.84
CA LYS A 6 -13.48 -10.96 -2.47
C LYS A 6 -12.27 -10.37 -3.19
N ILE A 7 -11.10 -10.35 -2.54
CA ILE A 7 -9.83 -9.85 -3.09
C ILE A 7 -9.46 -10.66 -4.33
N LYS A 8 -9.39 -11.98 -4.23
CA LYS A 8 -9.04 -12.85 -5.35
C LYS A 8 -9.96 -12.62 -6.53
N LYS A 9 -11.28 -12.68 -6.32
CA LYS A 9 -12.27 -12.49 -7.38
C LYS A 9 -12.05 -11.17 -8.12
N TYR A 10 -11.88 -10.06 -7.40
CA TYR A 10 -11.69 -8.74 -8.00
C TYR A 10 -10.46 -8.69 -8.91
N TYR A 11 -9.31 -9.15 -8.43
CA TYR A 11 -8.07 -9.07 -9.20
C TYR A 11 -7.95 -10.17 -10.28
N GLU A 12 -8.60 -11.32 -10.11
CA GLU A 12 -8.70 -12.34 -11.15
C GLU A 12 -9.59 -11.86 -12.33
N GLU A 13 -10.69 -11.18 -12.05
CA GLU A 13 -11.55 -10.57 -13.06
C GLU A 13 -10.84 -9.45 -13.84
N ASN A 14 -9.93 -8.71 -13.19
CA ASN A 14 -9.14 -7.64 -13.82
C ASN A 14 -7.86 -8.15 -14.49
N ASN A 15 -7.43 -9.39 -14.23
CA ASN A 15 -6.18 -9.95 -14.79
C ASN A 15 -6.36 -10.37 -16.26
N VAL A 16 -6.49 -9.39 -17.13
CA VAL A 16 -6.67 -9.59 -18.58
C VAL A 16 -5.30 -9.48 -19.27
N GLU A 17 -4.98 -10.47 -20.10
CA GLU A 17 -3.74 -10.47 -20.88
C GLU A 17 -3.69 -9.28 -21.85
N GLY A 18 -2.54 -8.60 -21.93
CA GLY A 18 -2.33 -7.44 -22.80
C GLY A 18 -2.78 -6.10 -22.21
N TYR A 19 -3.43 -6.09 -21.05
CA TYR A 19 -3.74 -4.83 -20.35
C TYR A 19 -2.55 -4.33 -19.53
N PRO A 20 -2.38 -2.98 -19.41
CA PRO A 20 -1.31 -2.40 -18.62
C PRO A 20 -1.52 -2.65 -17.13
N ASP A 21 -0.43 -2.67 -16.37
CA ASP A 21 -0.43 -3.00 -14.93
C ASP A 21 -1.36 -2.10 -14.11
N TYR A 22 -1.42 -0.79 -14.38
CA TYR A 22 -2.30 0.10 -13.64
C TYR A 22 -3.78 -0.30 -13.76
N TYR A 23 -4.20 -0.78 -14.94
CA TYR A 23 -5.56 -1.25 -15.17
C TYR A 23 -5.86 -2.53 -14.37
N ILE A 24 -4.93 -3.50 -14.42
CA ILE A 24 -5.03 -4.77 -13.68
C ILE A 24 -5.11 -4.53 -12.18
N LEU A 25 -4.37 -3.54 -11.69
CA LEU A 25 -4.39 -3.11 -10.29
C LEU A 25 -5.59 -2.22 -9.91
N GLY A 26 -6.46 -1.91 -10.88
CA GLY A 26 -7.68 -1.12 -10.65
C GLY A 26 -7.44 0.38 -10.51
N TRP A 27 -6.33 0.90 -11.05
CA TRP A 27 -6.05 2.34 -11.07
C TRP A 27 -6.65 3.01 -12.30
N GLU A 28 -7.02 4.28 -12.17
CA GLU A 28 -7.60 5.09 -13.23
C GLU A 28 -6.63 5.30 -14.39
N SER A 29 -5.36 5.53 -14.08
CA SER A 29 -4.27 5.72 -15.06
C SER A 29 -2.90 5.50 -14.42
N GLU A 30 -1.89 5.31 -15.25
CA GLU A 30 -0.49 5.26 -14.81
C GLU A 30 -0.07 6.57 -14.11
N ALA A 31 -0.46 7.73 -14.66
CA ALA A 31 -0.16 9.03 -14.05
C ALA A 31 -0.82 9.19 -12.66
N ALA A 32 -2.05 8.72 -12.48
CA ALA A 32 -2.70 8.72 -11.17
C ALA A 32 -2.00 7.79 -10.18
N GLN A 33 -1.53 6.62 -10.63
CA GLN A 33 -0.73 5.72 -9.81
C GLN A 33 0.61 6.35 -9.41
N GLU A 34 1.32 7.00 -10.33
CA GLU A 34 2.58 7.69 -10.03
C GLU A 34 2.41 8.86 -9.05
N LEU A 35 1.31 9.61 -9.15
CA LEU A 35 1.00 10.65 -8.16
C LEU A 35 0.81 10.07 -6.75
N ARG A 36 0.17 8.89 -6.62
CA ARG A 36 0.07 8.17 -5.35
C ARG A 36 1.43 7.77 -4.82
N PHE A 37 2.27 7.18 -5.65
CA PHE A 37 3.63 6.80 -5.26
C PHE A 37 4.49 7.99 -4.85
N LYS A 38 4.35 9.12 -5.55
CA LYS A 38 5.02 10.36 -5.17
C LYS A 38 4.64 10.80 -3.75
N GLN A 39 3.36 10.76 -3.41
CA GLN A 39 2.92 11.11 -2.07
C GLN A 39 3.28 10.02 -1.04
N LEU A 40 3.23 8.76 -1.44
CA LEU A 40 3.58 7.63 -0.58
C LEU A 40 5.04 7.69 -0.13
N VAL A 41 5.96 7.99 -1.05
CA VAL A 41 7.38 8.18 -0.75
C VAL A 41 7.62 9.50 -0.03
N GLY A 42 6.92 10.58 -0.43
CA GLY A 42 7.07 11.90 0.16
C GLY A 42 8.51 12.39 0.13
N ASP A 43 8.97 12.90 1.28
CA ASP A 43 10.34 13.41 1.47
C ASP A 43 11.30 12.34 2.07
N ILE A 44 10.90 11.06 2.07
CA ILE A 44 11.73 9.99 2.63
C ILE A 44 12.90 9.69 1.69
N ASP A 45 14.14 9.86 2.16
CA ASP A 45 15.31 9.37 1.43
C ASP A 45 15.43 7.85 1.61
N LEU A 46 15.24 7.13 0.52
CA LEU A 46 15.27 5.66 0.51
C LEU A 46 16.68 5.08 0.30
N ASN A 47 17.70 5.90 0.04
CA ASN A 47 19.06 5.38 -0.11
C ASN A 47 19.57 4.74 1.18
N GLY A 48 20.08 3.53 1.06
CA GLY A 48 20.57 2.71 2.18
C GLY A 48 19.46 2.04 3.01
N LYS A 49 18.17 2.23 2.68
CA LYS A 49 17.06 1.73 3.47
C LYS A 49 16.63 0.32 3.08
N THR A 50 16.08 -0.37 4.07
CA THR A 50 15.34 -1.61 3.90
C THR A 50 13.84 -1.30 3.84
N ILE A 51 13.19 -1.73 2.76
CA ILE A 51 11.80 -1.36 2.42
C ILE A 51 10.94 -2.62 2.38
N LEU A 52 9.77 -2.57 3.01
CA LEU A 52 8.68 -3.52 2.82
C LEU A 52 7.53 -2.82 2.08
N ASP A 53 7.07 -3.41 0.97
CA ASP A 53 5.87 -3.01 0.26
C ASP A 53 4.79 -4.09 0.42
N VAL A 54 3.74 -3.78 1.17
CA VAL A 54 2.64 -4.70 1.49
C VAL A 54 1.50 -4.52 0.49
N GLY A 55 1.18 -5.59 -0.24
CA GLY A 55 0.29 -5.53 -1.40
C GLY A 55 1.01 -4.96 -2.61
N CYS A 56 2.23 -5.43 -2.89
CA CYS A 56 3.10 -4.86 -3.94
C CYS A 56 2.56 -5.03 -5.37
N GLY A 57 1.53 -5.86 -5.56
CA GLY A 57 0.96 -6.15 -6.88
C GLY A 57 2.02 -6.60 -7.88
N THR A 58 2.05 -5.96 -9.03
CA THR A 58 3.02 -6.23 -10.12
C THR A 58 4.37 -5.51 -9.96
N GLY A 59 4.67 -4.94 -8.76
CA GLY A 59 5.96 -4.33 -8.46
C GLY A 59 6.13 -2.89 -8.99
N ASN A 60 5.05 -2.18 -9.29
CA ASN A 60 5.11 -0.83 -9.86
C ASN A 60 5.74 0.20 -8.92
N LEU A 61 5.58 0.06 -7.60
CA LEU A 61 6.26 0.94 -6.64
C LEU A 61 7.79 0.76 -6.72
N LEU A 62 8.29 -0.48 -6.80
CA LEU A 62 9.72 -0.73 -6.99
C LEU A 62 10.23 -0.08 -8.28
N GLU A 63 9.48 -0.22 -9.37
CA GLU A 63 9.82 0.43 -10.65
C GLU A 63 9.91 1.95 -10.51
N TYR A 64 8.94 2.57 -9.81
CA TYR A 64 8.92 4.00 -9.55
C TYR A 64 10.12 4.47 -8.73
N ILE A 65 10.41 3.83 -7.58
CA ILE A 65 11.50 4.26 -6.71
C ILE A 65 12.89 4.00 -7.31
N SER A 66 13.06 2.95 -8.13
CA SER A 66 14.33 2.62 -8.82
C SER A 66 14.75 3.70 -9.82
N ARG A 67 13.85 4.54 -10.28
CA ARG A 67 14.17 5.70 -11.12
C ARG A 67 14.85 6.84 -10.35
N GLN A 68 14.59 6.91 -9.03
CA GLN A 68 14.99 8.04 -8.17
C GLN A 68 16.11 7.67 -7.20
N PHE A 69 16.11 6.45 -6.66
CA PHE A 69 17.06 5.98 -5.66
C PHE A 69 17.89 4.83 -6.21
N LYS A 70 19.15 4.70 -5.76
CA LYS A 70 20.11 3.73 -6.32
C LYS A 70 20.53 2.63 -5.36
N THR A 71 20.42 2.88 -4.05
CA THR A 71 20.91 1.96 -3.02
C THR A 71 19.83 1.73 -1.97
N PHE A 72 19.07 0.66 -2.10
CA PHE A 72 18.07 0.23 -1.12
C PHE A 72 17.86 -1.28 -1.21
N ASN A 73 17.28 -1.88 -0.18
CA ASN A 73 16.86 -3.28 -0.18
C ASN A 73 15.33 -3.35 -0.16
N TYR A 74 14.75 -3.83 -1.24
CA TYR A 74 13.29 -3.91 -1.37
C TYR A 74 12.77 -5.33 -1.20
N THR A 75 11.69 -5.44 -0.43
CA THR A 75 10.87 -6.65 -0.32
C THR A 75 9.41 -6.28 -0.60
N GLY A 76 8.84 -6.85 -1.65
CA GLY A 76 7.42 -6.78 -1.95
C GLY A 76 6.70 -8.04 -1.52
N SER A 77 5.55 -7.91 -0.85
CA SER A 77 4.68 -9.02 -0.52
C SER A 77 3.29 -8.84 -1.12
N ASP A 78 2.72 -9.90 -1.67
CA ASP A 78 1.34 -9.92 -2.15
C ASP A 78 0.71 -11.29 -1.90
N VAL A 79 -0.60 -11.34 -1.72
CA VAL A 79 -1.35 -12.59 -1.47
C VAL A 79 -1.68 -13.34 -2.75
N LEU A 80 -1.51 -12.72 -3.91
CA LEU A 80 -1.88 -13.25 -5.21
C LEU A 80 -0.65 -13.76 -5.98
N PRO A 81 -0.53 -15.09 -6.21
CA PRO A 81 0.65 -15.65 -6.88
C PRO A 81 0.93 -15.06 -8.26
N HIS A 82 -0.11 -14.76 -9.04
CA HIS A 82 0.05 -14.18 -10.39
C HIS A 82 0.60 -12.74 -10.35
N MET A 83 0.33 -11.97 -9.30
CA MET A 83 0.92 -10.63 -9.10
C MET A 83 2.43 -10.74 -8.86
N ILE A 84 2.82 -11.66 -7.97
CA ILE A 84 4.24 -11.92 -7.68
C ILE A 84 5.00 -12.45 -8.91
N GLN A 85 4.36 -13.30 -9.70
CA GLN A 85 4.93 -13.76 -10.95
C GLN A 85 5.22 -12.57 -11.90
N ARG A 86 4.21 -11.71 -12.15
CA ARG A 86 4.36 -10.51 -13.00
C ARG A 86 5.42 -9.55 -12.45
N ALA A 87 5.47 -9.34 -11.15
CA ALA A 87 6.51 -8.51 -10.52
C ALA A 87 7.92 -9.07 -10.80
N GLY A 88 8.09 -10.39 -10.70
CA GLY A 88 9.35 -11.07 -11.01
C GLY A 88 9.78 -10.99 -12.48
N GLU A 89 8.81 -10.97 -13.41
CA GLU A 89 9.05 -10.84 -14.85
C GLU A 89 9.69 -9.49 -15.24
N LYS A 90 9.48 -8.44 -14.44
CA LYS A 90 10.12 -7.13 -14.65
C LYS A 90 11.61 -7.11 -14.40
N LYS A 91 12.17 -8.13 -13.75
CA LYS A 91 13.62 -8.26 -13.45
C LYS A 91 14.23 -7.05 -12.74
N LEU A 92 13.43 -6.40 -11.90
CA LEU A 92 13.88 -5.32 -11.02
C LEU A 92 14.68 -5.89 -9.85
N ASP A 93 15.58 -5.09 -9.29
CA ASP A 93 16.39 -5.47 -8.12
C ASP A 93 15.56 -5.39 -6.84
N GLY A 94 14.85 -6.48 -6.54
CA GLY A 94 13.97 -6.61 -5.39
C GLY A 94 13.56 -8.05 -5.14
N LYS A 95 13.15 -8.33 -3.91
CA LYS A 95 12.63 -9.63 -3.52
C LYS A 95 11.10 -9.57 -3.52
N PHE A 96 10.45 -10.54 -4.19
CA PHE A 96 9.00 -10.67 -4.21
C PHE A 96 8.57 -11.97 -3.54
N ILE A 97 7.57 -11.89 -2.64
CA ILE A 97 7.12 -13.02 -1.82
C ILE A 97 5.61 -13.11 -1.87
N CYS A 98 5.09 -14.29 -2.26
CA CYS A 98 3.67 -14.58 -2.17
C CYS A 98 3.33 -14.97 -0.73
N MET A 99 2.69 -14.06 0.01
CA MET A 99 2.33 -14.29 1.40
C MET A 99 1.19 -13.38 1.86
N ASP A 100 0.43 -13.86 2.83
CA ASP A 100 -0.53 -13.07 3.60
C ASP A 100 0.13 -12.65 4.92
N LEU A 101 0.61 -11.40 4.96
CA LEU A 101 1.31 -10.83 6.11
C LEU A 101 0.41 -10.75 7.37
N PHE A 102 -0.90 -10.60 7.18
CA PHE A 102 -1.87 -10.49 8.27
C PHE A 102 -2.21 -11.83 8.90
N LYS A 103 -2.05 -12.92 8.14
CA LYS A 103 -2.24 -14.28 8.62
C LYS A 103 -0.99 -14.87 9.24
N SER A 104 0.17 -14.57 8.67
CA SER A 104 1.45 -15.12 9.13
C SER A 104 2.57 -14.13 8.83
N ASN A 105 3.03 -13.43 9.86
CA ASN A 105 4.14 -12.50 9.78
C ASN A 105 5.45 -13.21 10.20
N PRO A 106 6.37 -13.47 9.26
CA PRO A 106 7.64 -14.13 9.56
C PRO A 106 8.72 -13.14 10.06
N TYR A 107 8.46 -11.84 10.05
CA TYR A 107 9.44 -10.81 10.37
C TYR A 107 9.41 -10.45 11.85
N GLY A 108 10.57 -10.19 12.42
CA GLY A 108 10.70 -9.60 13.75
C GLY A 108 10.34 -8.10 13.76
N ASN A 109 10.18 -7.56 14.97
CA ASN A 109 9.93 -6.13 15.14
C ASN A 109 11.10 -5.31 14.58
N LYS A 110 10.76 -4.14 14.00
CA LYS A 110 11.75 -3.19 13.47
C LYS A 110 12.71 -3.82 12.44
N THR A 111 12.18 -4.69 11.58
CA THR A 111 12.97 -5.36 10.53
C THR A 111 13.26 -4.44 9.35
N PHE A 112 12.32 -3.57 9.01
CA PHE A 112 12.42 -2.65 7.87
C PHE A 112 12.59 -1.21 8.36
N ASP A 113 13.28 -0.38 7.58
CA ASP A 113 13.33 1.06 7.86
C ASP A 113 12.01 1.72 7.49
N VAL A 114 11.46 1.35 6.33
CA VAL A 114 10.21 1.90 5.81
C VAL A 114 9.23 0.79 5.42
N VAL A 115 7.96 0.98 5.76
CA VAL A 115 6.86 0.12 5.30
C VAL A 115 5.90 0.94 4.45
N PHE A 116 5.70 0.51 3.22
CA PHE A 116 4.74 1.07 2.28
C PHE A 116 3.55 0.14 2.06
N SER A 117 2.40 0.74 1.75
CA SER A 117 1.25 0.00 1.24
C SER A 117 0.36 0.89 0.36
N SER A 118 0.07 0.45 -0.85
CA SER A 118 -0.77 1.21 -1.79
C SER A 118 -1.89 0.34 -2.36
N GLY A 119 -3.14 0.63 -1.98
CA GLY A 119 -4.33 0.03 -2.58
C GLY A 119 -4.96 -1.13 -1.82
N ILE A 120 -4.32 -1.73 -0.82
CA ILE A 120 -4.89 -2.89 -0.09
C ILE A 120 -6.17 -2.56 0.69
N PHE A 121 -6.40 -1.28 1.01
CA PHE A 121 -7.55 -0.81 1.79
C PHE A 121 -8.74 -0.39 0.93
N ASN A 122 -8.60 -0.42 -0.41
CA ASN A 122 -9.59 0.16 -1.32
C ASN A 122 -10.86 -0.68 -1.44
N LEU A 123 -10.77 -2.01 -1.46
CA LEU A 123 -11.96 -2.87 -1.59
C LEU A 123 -12.82 -2.82 -0.33
N ASN A 124 -14.14 -2.82 -0.51
CA ASN A 124 -15.09 -2.89 0.59
C ASN A 124 -15.15 -4.31 1.16
N LEU A 125 -14.52 -4.50 2.30
CA LEU A 125 -14.43 -5.77 3.03
C LEU A 125 -15.42 -5.85 4.21
N GLU A 126 -16.29 -4.84 4.38
CA GLU A 126 -17.29 -4.70 5.45
C GLU A 126 -16.72 -4.30 6.82
N ASN A 127 -15.48 -4.70 7.14
CA ASN A 127 -14.77 -4.35 8.38
C ASN A 127 -13.51 -3.49 8.11
N ASN A 128 -13.54 -2.63 7.11
CA ASN A 128 -12.37 -1.87 6.64
C ASN A 128 -11.70 -1.01 7.73
N GLN A 129 -12.47 -0.44 8.66
CA GLN A 129 -11.91 0.36 9.77
C GLN A 129 -11.06 -0.51 10.71
N GLU A 130 -11.58 -1.68 11.10
CA GLU A 130 -10.85 -2.66 11.93
C GLU A 130 -9.61 -3.17 11.20
N PHE A 131 -9.78 -3.57 9.93
CA PHE A 131 -8.67 -4.03 9.09
C PHE A 131 -7.55 -2.97 8.96
N LEU A 132 -7.90 -1.69 8.79
CA LEU A 132 -6.93 -0.61 8.75
C LEU A 132 -6.13 -0.54 10.07
N MET A 133 -6.80 -0.58 11.21
CA MET A 133 -6.15 -0.45 12.52
C MET A 133 -5.23 -1.64 12.81
N ASP A 134 -5.67 -2.87 12.49
CA ASP A 134 -4.87 -4.08 12.63
C ASP A 134 -3.64 -4.08 11.71
N ALA A 135 -3.83 -3.63 10.46
CA ALA A 135 -2.74 -3.49 9.51
C ALA A 135 -1.69 -2.49 9.97
N VAL A 136 -2.10 -1.32 10.46
CA VAL A 136 -1.18 -0.30 10.96
C VAL A 136 -0.44 -0.78 12.22
N ASP A 137 -1.07 -1.59 13.10
CA ASP A 137 -0.38 -2.24 14.22
C ASP A 137 0.78 -3.13 13.74
N ILE A 138 0.58 -3.88 12.68
CA ILE A 138 1.63 -4.71 12.10
C ILE A 138 2.71 -3.84 11.45
N PHE A 139 2.32 -2.85 10.64
CA PHE A 139 3.25 -1.99 9.91
C PHE A 139 4.17 -1.21 10.84
N GLN A 140 3.60 -0.56 11.87
CA GLN A 140 4.38 0.22 12.83
C GLN A 140 5.32 -0.67 13.68
N ASN A 141 4.96 -1.92 13.94
CA ASN A 141 5.86 -2.86 14.60
C ASN A 141 7.02 -3.28 13.69
N LEU A 142 6.81 -3.39 12.39
CA LEU A 142 7.84 -3.75 11.42
C LEU A 142 8.76 -2.59 11.03
N ALA A 143 8.24 -1.35 11.00
CA ALA A 143 8.98 -0.16 10.57
C ALA A 143 9.84 0.44 11.69
N ARG A 144 11.04 0.91 11.34
CA ARG A 144 11.91 1.70 12.24
C ARG A 144 11.65 3.19 12.14
N GLU A 145 11.47 3.70 10.92
CA GLU A 145 11.50 5.14 10.63
C GLU A 145 10.17 5.68 10.07
N ALA A 146 9.53 4.92 9.17
CA ALA A 146 8.31 5.41 8.54
C ALA A 146 7.35 4.29 8.12
N VAL A 147 6.06 4.59 8.22
CA VAL A 147 4.96 3.84 7.59
C VAL A 147 4.19 4.80 6.70
N SER A 148 3.91 4.41 5.46
CA SER A 148 3.11 5.24 4.56
C SER A 148 2.14 4.41 3.74
N PHE A 149 0.89 4.87 3.61
CA PHE A 149 -0.14 4.18 2.84
C PHE A 149 -1.19 5.14 2.29
N ASN A 150 -1.86 4.70 1.20
CA ASN A 150 -2.93 5.46 0.56
C ASN A 150 -4.31 4.93 0.96
N LEU A 151 -5.28 5.82 1.03
CA LEU A 151 -6.69 5.52 1.29
C LEU A 151 -7.59 6.30 0.33
N LEU A 152 -8.76 5.74 0.00
CA LEU A 152 -9.78 6.46 -0.75
C LEU A 152 -10.55 7.43 0.16
N TRP A 153 -10.78 8.64 -0.36
CA TRP A 153 -11.38 9.73 0.40
C TRP A 153 -12.91 9.70 0.38
N ASP A 154 -13.53 9.81 1.54
CA ASP A 154 -14.99 9.78 1.70
C ASP A 154 -15.72 10.98 1.06
N LYS A 155 -15.01 12.05 0.71
CA LYS A 155 -15.57 13.20 -0.05
C LYS A 155 -15.39 13.06 -1.57
N SER A 156 -14.89 11.92 -2.06
CA SER A 156 -14.89 11.62 -3.49
C SER A 156 -16.29 11.73 -4.09
N LYS A 157 -16.40 12.37 -5.28
CA LYS A 157 -17.68 12.55 -5.98
C LYS A 157 -18.15 11.29 -6.68
N ASP A 158 -17.20 10.50 -7.18
CA ASP A 158 -17.44 9.33 -8.02
C ASP A 158 -17.18 8.04 -7.20
N LYS A 159 -18.07 7.78 -6.22
CA LYS A 159 -17.97 6.59 -5.37
C LYS A 159 -18.57 5.37 -6.03
N ASP A 160 -17.84 4.25 -5.99
CA ASP A 160 -18.33 2.94 -6.38
C ASP A 160 -18.54 2.08 -5.11
N PRO A 161 -19.70 1.42 -4.93
CA PRO A 161 -19.98 0.58 -3.74
C PRO A 161 -19.01 -0.58 -3.52
N LYS A 162 -18.27 -0.99 -4.54
CA LYS A 162 -17.23 -2.02 -4.39
C LYS A 162 -16.01 -1.57 -3.60
N TYR A 163 -15.84 -0.24 -3.44
CA TYR A 163 -14.75 0.36 -2.69
C TYR A 163 -15.20 0.91 -1.34
N PHE A 164 -14.28 0.97 -0.41
CA PHE A 164 -14.46 1.63 0.88
C PHE A 164 -13.74 2.97 0.90
N TYR A 165 -14.37 3.97 1.52
CA TYR A 165 -13.87 5.34 1.57
C TYR A 165 -13.74 5.77 3.02
N PHE A 166 -12.59 6.35 3.36
CA PHE A 166 -12.24 6.75 4.72
C PHE A 166 -12.37 8.27 4.89
N SER A 167 -12.72 8.71 6.10
CA SER A 167 -12.58 10.10 6.53
C SER A 167 -11.14 10.37 6.94
N PRO A 168 -10.41 11.29 6.28
CA PRO A 168 -9.05 11.65 6.70
C PRO A 168 -8.98 12.15 8.14
N GLU A 169 -10.01 12.88 8.58
CA GLU A 169 -10.11 13.44 9.91
C GLU A 169 -10.21 12.34 10.97
N GLU A 170 -11.10 11.35 10.76
CA GLU A 170 -11.26 10.20 11.66
C GLU A 170 -10.00 9.31 11.69
N VAL A 171 -9.40 9.05 10.52
CA VAL A 171 -8.16 8.28 10.43
C VAL A 171 -7.04 8.97 11.19
N GLN A 172 -6.88 10.29 11.02
CA GLN A 172 -5.86 11.05 11.74
C GLN A 172 -6.08 11.03 13.26
N GLU A 173 -7.32 11.22 13.71
CA GLU A 173 -7.66 11.21 15.14
C GLU A 173 -7.37 9.85 15.77
N ASN A 174 -7.86 8.76 15.15
CA ASN A 174 -7.70 7.40 15.64
C ASN A 174 -6.22 7.00 15.73
N LEU A 175 -5.45 7.23 14.67
CA LEU A 175 -4.03 6.88 14.64
C LEU A 175 -3.19 7.77 15.57
N SER A 176 -3.46 9.08 15.59
CA SER A 176 -2.74 10.01 16.49
C SER A 176 -3.04 9.72 17.95
N SER A 177 -4.26 9.31 18.29
CA SER A 177 -4.61 8.90 19.64
C SER A 177 -3.91 7.61 20.06
N LYS A 178 -3.90 6.62 19.16
CA LYS A 178 -3.33 5.29 19.43
C LYS A 178 -1.80 5.31 19.53
N TYR A 179 -1.12 6.08 18.66
CA TYR A 179 0.35 6.07 18.54
C TYR A 179 1.03 7.36 19.01
N ARG A 180 0.34 8.20 19.81
CA ARG A 180 0.80 9.53 20.26
C ARG A 180 2.23 9.58 20.79
N ASP A 181 2.68 8.51 21.46
CA ASP A 181 3.98 8.46 22.13
C ASP A 181 5.10 7.86 21.26
N THR A 182 4.74 7.34 20.07
CA THR A 182 5.67 6.60 19.22
C THR A 182 5.77 7.13 17.80
N TRP A 183 4.70 7.69 17.26
CA TRP A 183 4.62 8.12 15.86
C TRP A 183 3.92 9.46 15.71
N ARG A 184 4.49 10.31 14.86
CA ARG A 184 3.79 11.49 14.37
C ARG A 184 2.96 11.09 13.14
N VAL A 185 1.65 11.31 13.21
CA VAL A 185 0.73 11.02 12.09
C VAL A 185 0.49 12.29 11.28
N SER A 186 0.64 12.21 9.98
CA SER A 186 0.30 13.29 9.04
C SER A 186 -0.51 12.78 7.85
N ILE A 187 -1.39 13.66 7.34
CA ILE A 187 -2.29 13.37 6.22
C ILE A 187 -1.96 14.32 5.06
N ILE A 188 -1.76 13.76 3.87
CA ILE A 188 -1.56 14.53 2.63
C ILE A 188 -2.78 14.36 1.73
N LYS A 189 -3.42 15.48 1.37
CA LYS A 189 -4.64 15.54 0.52
C LYS A 189 -4.40 16.45 -0.68
N GLY A 190 -5.27 16.36 -1.68
CA GLY A 190 -5.34 17.32 -2.78
C GLY A 190 -4.44 17.04 -3.98
N TYR A 191 -3.73 15.94 -4.00
CA TYR A 191 -2.98 15.48 -5.17
C TYR A 191 -3.85 14.72 -6.18
N LEU A 192 -4.88 14.06 -5.71
CA LEU A 192 -6.00 13.49 -6.47
C LEU A 192 -7.32 13.84 -5.77
N HIS A 193 -8.42 13.78 -6.53
CA HIS A 193 -9.75 14.15 -6.00
C HIS A 193 -10.37 13.07 -5.09
N ASN A 194 -9.87 11.85 -5.17
CA ASN A 194 -10.44 10.66 -4.55
C ASN A 194 -9.50 9.95 -3.57
N ASP A 195 -8.30 10.48 -3.33
CA ASP A 195 -7.27 9.84 -2.51
C ASP A 195 -6.68 10.78 -1.45
N PHE A 196 -6.14 10.17 -0.42
CA PHE A 196 -5.22 10.80 0.50
C PHE A 196 -4.15 9.81 0.97
N THR A 197 -3.04 10.34 1.44
CA THR A 197 -1.91 9.55 1.95
C THR A 197 -1.74 9.80 3.44
N VAL A 198 -1.45 8.74 4.18
CA VAL A 198 -1.13 8.77 5.61
C VAL A 198 0.35 8.46 5.79
N HIS A 199 1.04 9.26 6.59
CA HIS A 199 2.40 9.01 7.02
C HIS A 199 2.48 8.92 8.54
N LEU A 200 3.20 7.91 9.03
CA LEU A 200 3.69 7.80 10.42
C LEU A 200 5.22 7.94 10.36
N SER A 201 5.78 8.88 11.11
CA SER A 201 7.23 9.16 11.14
C SER A 201 7.70 9.56 12.54
#